data_362713bbcc3627da5cc6f41f3f473122
#
_entry.id   362713bbcc3627da5cc6f41f3f473122
#
_cell.length_a   1.000
_cell.length_b   1.000
_cell.length_c   1.000
_cell.angle_alpha   90.00
_cell.angle_beta   90.00
_cell.angle_gamma   90.00
#
_symmetry.space_group_name_H-M   'P 1'
#
loop_
_entity.id
_entity.type
_entity.pdbx_description
1 polymer ?
#
loop_
_entity_poly.entity_id
_entity_poly.type
_entity_poly.pdbx_seq_one_letter_code
_entity_poly.pdbx_strand_id
1 'polypeptide(L)'
;MSKIIGIDLGTTNSCVAVMEGKDPVVIPNAEGKRTTPSIVAFTEDGERKVGDPAKRQAVTNPKKTVYSIKRFIGTHFKEDAKEISRVPYEVVSGPNDTVKVKIDDREYTPQEISAMTLQKMKKTAEDYLGQEVTRAVITVPAYFNDAQRQATKEAGEIAGLKVERIINEPTAAALAYGLDKAHKDQKIAVYDLGGGTFDISILDLGDGVFEVLSTNGDTHLGGDDFDDVIINWMADEFKAEEGVELKSDAIALQRLKEAAEKAKIELSSSPQTEINLPYITATATGPKHLVKTLTKAKFEQLSAELVKRSMDPVAKALKDAGLSTSDIDEVILVGGSTRIPIIQEEVEKFFGKKPSKGVNPDEVVAIGAAIQGGVLTGDVKDVLLLDVTPLSLGIETMGSVFTKLIEANTTIPTKKSEVFSTASDNQPAVSIRVGQGERPMFNDNKEIGRFDLADIPPAPRGVPQIEVTFDIDANGILNVSAKDKGTGKEQTIKIQASSGLSDEEIERMKKEAQENSAADNKRKEEVEIFNKADGLIFQTEKQLKEFGDKLSADKKAAIETAHAELKTAFEAKNGDDVKAKTEALDAAWMAASEELYAAGQQPGADAAGAQNPEGNNAGGADDVQDADFEEVK
;
A
#
# COMPACT_ATOMS: atom_id res chain seq x y z
N MET A 1 14.47 -20.08 9.95
CA MET A 1 13.30 -19.27 10.35
C MET A 1 12.81 -18.59 9.07
N SER A 2 11.48 -18.49 8.87
CA SER A 2 10.94 -17.75 7.72
C SER A 2 11.38 -16.28 7.79
N LYS A 3 11.76 -15.69 6.66
CA LYS A 3 12.10 -14.28 6.56
C LYS A 3 10.90 -13.40 6.94
N ILE A 4 11.15 -12.25 7.55
CA ILE A 4 10.14 -11.21 7.75
C ILE A 4 10.30 -10.21 6.62
N ILE A 5 9.22 -9.92 5.90
CA ILE A 5 9.20 -8.88 4.86
C ILE A 5 8.72 -7.56 5.44
N GLY A 6 9.23 -6.46 4.94
CA GLY A 6 8.73 -5.12 5.22
C GLY A 6 7.80 -4.67 4.10
N ILE A 7 6.59 -4.24 4.43
CA ILE A 7 5.60 -3.77 3.46
C ILE A 7 5.21 -2.34 3.80
N ASP A 8 5.42 -1.45 2.84
CA ASP A 8 4.75 -0.16 2.78
C ASP A 8 3.40 -0.34 2.09
N LEU A 9 2.31 -0.28 2.86
CA LEU A 9 0.95 -0.33 2.33
C LEU A 9 0.46 1.09 2.04
N GLY A 10 0.88 1.66 0.93
CA GLY A 10 0.54 3.04 0.56
C GLY A 10 -0.88 3.19 0.00
N THR A 11 -1.44 4.39 0.06
CA THR A 11 -2.76 4.72 -0.49
C THR A 11 -2.81 4.52 -2.01
N THR A 12 -1.77 4.97 -2.72
CA THR A 12 -1.68 4.91 -4.18
C THR A 12 -0.78 3.80 -4.67
N ASN A 13 0.39 3.61 -4.05
CA ASN A 13 1.36 2.57 -4.38
C ASN A 13 1.85 1.89 -3.13
N SER A 14 2.10 0.58 -3.22
CA SER A 14 2.69 -0.23 -2.17
C SER A 14 4.08 -0.72 -2.60
N CYS A 15 4.95 -0.95 -1.62
CA CYS A 15 6.32 -1.40 -1.82
C CYS A 15 6.65 -2.53 -0.85
N VAL A 16 7.47 -3.49 -1.27
CA VAL A 16 7.92 -4.59 -0.42
C VAL A 16 9.44 -4.72 -0.45
N ALA A 17 10.02 -4.93 0.73
CA ALA A 17 11.45 -5.09 0.91
C ALA A 17 11.77 -6.24 1.88
N VAL A 18 13.00 -6.73 1.84
CA VAL A 18 13.49 -7.81 2.72
C VAL A 18 14.94 -7.56 3.10
N MET A 19 15.36 -8.08 4.25
CA MET A 19 16.79 -8.10 4.62
C MET A 19 17.51 -9.25 3.91
N GLU A 20 18.55 -8.92 3.14
CA GLU A 20 19.52 -9.87 2.59
C GLU A 20 20.87 -9.71 3.31
N GLY A 21 21.11 -10.59 4.29
CA GLY A 21 22.22 -10.38 5.20
C GLY A 21 22.03 -9.12 6.03
N LYS A 22 22.88 -8.11 5.84
CA LYS A 22 22.80 -6.82 6.53
C LYS A 22 22.13 -5.72 5.73
N ASP A 23 21.89 -5.95 4.44
CA ASP A 23 21.41 -4.93 3.52
C ASP A 23 19.90 -5.11 3.26
N PRO A 24 19.10 -4.05 3.35
CA PRO A 24 17.70 -4.09 2.95
C PRO A 24 17.59 -3.99 1.42
N VAL A 25 16.79 -4.86 0.81
CA VAL A 25 16.59 -4.92 -0.64
C VAL A 25 15.10 -4.72 -0.95
N VAL A 26 14.79 -3.77 -1.82
CA VAL A 26 13.44 -3.59 -2.37
C VAL A 26 13.22 -4.62 -3.48
N ILE A 27 12.14 -5.38 -3.37
CA ILE A 27 11.80 -6.47 -4.29
C ILE A 27 11.00 -5.92 -5.47
N PRO A 28 11.48 -6.08 -6.72
CA PRO A 28 10.71 -5.72 -7.89
C PRO A 28 9.52 -6.68 -8.09
N ASN A 29 8.39 -6.14 -8.55
CA ASN A 29 7.22 -6.93 -8.88
C ASN A 29 7.37 -7.67 -10.23
N ALA A 30 6.36 -8.46 -10.60
CA ALA A 30 6.37 -9.23 -11.84
C ALA A 30 6.43 -8.35 -13.11
N GLU A 31 6.06 -7.09 -12.99
CA GLU A 31 6.14 -6.08 -14.06
C GLU A 31 7.51 -5.35 -14.08
N GLY A 32 8.48 -5.77 -13.25
CA GLY A 32 9.81 -5.20 -13.13
C GLY A 32 9.87 -3.85 -12.39
N LYS A 33 8.77 -3.43 -11.76
CA LYS A 33 8.69 -2.17 -11.01
C LYS A 33 8.97 -2.40 -9.53
N ARG A 34 9.55 -1.40 -8.86
CA ARG A 34 9.85 -1.45 -7.42
C ARG A 34 8.65 -1.06 -6.54
N THR A 35 7.62 -0.47 -7.13
CA THR A 35 6.34 -0.19 -6.48
C THR A 35 5.20 -0.81 -7.27
N THR A 36 4.12 -1.16 -6.58
CA THR A 36 2.91 -1.75 -7.15
C THR A 36 1.73 -0.85 -6.84
N PRO A 37 0.91 -0.45 -7.84
CA PRO A 37 -0.30 0.32 -7.57
C PRO A 37 -1.24 -0.39 -6.58
N SER A 38 -1.70 0.32 -5.56
CA SER A 38 -2.68 -0.17 -4.57
C SER A 38 -4.09 -0.14 -5.17
N ILE A 39 -4.27 -0.87 -6.27
CA ILE A 39 -5.50 -0.91 -7.07
C ILE A 39 -5.93 -2.36 -7.24
N VAL A 40 -7.21 -2.62 -6.99
CA VAL A 40 -7.85 -3.94 -7.15
C VAL A 40 -9.00 -3.80 -8.13
N ALA A 41 -9.07 -4.67 -9.11
CA ALA A 41 -10.15 -4.68 -10.09
C ALA A 41 -10.79 -6.06 -10.21
N PHE A 42 -12.09 -6.06 -10.43
CA PHE A 42 -12.91 -7.26 -10.63
C PHE A 42 -13.43 -7.27 -12.06
N THR A 43 -13.13 -8.33 -12.78
CA THR A 43 -13.56 -8.48 -14.18
C THR A 43 -14.96 -9.09 -14.25
N GLU A 44 -15.59 -9.04 -15.43
CA GLU A 44 -16.94 -9.59 -15.63
C GLU A 44 -17.00 -11.12 -15.43
N ASP A 45 -15.90 -11.81 -15.72
CA ASP A 45 -15.75 -13.25 -15.55
C ASP A 45 -15.30 -13.65 -14.12
N GLY A 46 -15.30 -12.67 -13.19
CA GLY A 46 -15.01 -12.90 -11.77
C GLY A 46 -13.53 -13.01 -11.43
N GLU A 47 -12.61 -12.72 -12.38
CA GLU A 47 -11.17 -12.65 -12.09
C GLU A 47 -10.86 -11.41 -11.28
N ARG A 48 -9.94 -11.53 -10.33
CA ARG A 48 -9.41 -10.43 -9.54
C ARG A 48 -8.02 -10.02 -10.05
N LYS A 49 -7.86 -8.74 -10.38
CA LYS A 49 -6.59 -8.15 -10.78
C LYS A 49 -6.09 -7.19 -9.73
N VAL A 50 -4.78 -7.16 -9.49
CA VAL A 50 -4.14 -6.28 -8.51
C VAL A 50 -2.92 -5.61 -9.13
N GLY A 51 -2.72 -4.33 -8.83
CA GLY A 51 -1.57 -3.56 -9.31
C GLY A 51 -1.74 -3.02 -10.72
N ASP A 52 -0.69 -3.07 -11.53
CA ASP A 52 -0.69 -2.55 -12.90
C ASP A 52 -1.77 -3.17 -13.81
N PRO A 53 -2.07 -4.47 -13.75
CA PRO A 53 -3.20 -5.04 -14.50
C PRO A 53 -4.54 -4.43 -14.13
N ALA A 54 -4.77 -4.14 -12.85
CA ALA A 54 -5.97 -3.46 -12.38
C ALA A 54 -6.01 -1.99 -12.85
N LYS A 55 -4.89 -1.27 -12.74
CA LYS A 55 -4.77 0.13 -13.19
C LYS A 55 -5.09 0.27 -14.69
N ARG A 56 -4.61 -0.65 -15.52
CA ARG A 56 -4.85 -0.60 -16.99
C ARG A 56 -6.32 -0.70 -17.39
N GLN A 57 -7.18 -1.33 -16.60
CA GLN A 57 -8.61 -1.47 -16.92
C GLN A 57 -9.49 -0.40 -16.22
N ALA A 58 -8.92 0.47 -15.40
CA ALA A 58 -9.68 1.44 -14.61
C ALA A 58 -10.60 2.34 -15.47
N VAL A 59 -10.14 2.77 -16.64
CA VAL A 59 -10.96 3.59 -17.56
C VAL A 59 -12.15 2.82 -18.15
N THR A 60 -11.94 1.56 -18.52
CA THR A 60 -12.99 0.74 -19.15
C THR A 60 -13.92 0.07 -18.15
N ASN A 61 -13.48 -0.08 -16.90
CA ASN A 61 -14.21 -0.73 -15.82
C ASN A 61 -14.10 0.06 -14.50
N PRO A 62 -14.49 1.36 -14.47
CA PRO A 62 -14.28 2.21 -13.29
C PRO A 62 -15.09 1.78 -12.08
N LYS A 63 -16.31 1.25 -12.27
CA LYS A 63 -17.21 0.86 -11.17
C LYS A 63 -16.76 -0.40 -10.44
N LYS A 64 -15.93 -1.24 -11.06
CA LYS A 64 -15.37 -2.47 -10.46
C LYS A 64 -13.86 -2.38 -10.25
N THR A 65 -13.29 -1.17 -10.31
CA THR A 65 -11.87 -0.92 -10.04
C THR A 65 -11.74 -0.03 -8.81
N VAL A 66 -11.24 -0.63 -7.72
CA VAL A 66 -11.12 0.01 -6.40
C VAL A 66 -9.71 0.53 -6.22
N TYR A 67 -9.58 1.79 -5.87
CA TYR A 67 -8.33 2.48 -5.53
C TYR A 67 -8.53 3.39 -4.31
N SER A 68 -7.43 3.87 -3.73
CA SER A 68 -7.43 4.75 -2.54
C SER A 68 -8.21 4.18 -1.35
N ILE A 69 -8.34 2.84 -1.27
CA ILE A 69 -9.13 2.16 -0.23
C ILE A 69 -8.61 2.44 1.20
N LYS A 70 -7.32 2.78 1.34
CA LYS A 70 -6.70 3.13 2.61
C LYS A 70 -7.36 4.35 3.27
N ARG A 71 -8.03 5.23 2.49
CA ARG A 71 -8.79 6.37 3.01
C ARG A 71 -10.06 5.96 3.77
N PHE A 72 -10.57 4.75 3.51
CA PHE A 72 -11.77 4.19 4.14
C PHE A 72 -11.45 3.16 5.24
N ILE A 73 -10.17 2.81 5.44
CA ILE A 73 -9.80 1.79 6.41
C ILE A 73 -10.00 2.29 7.84
N GLY A 74 -10.79 1.58 8.63
CA GLY A 74 -11.06 1.92 10.03
C GLY A 74 -11.88 3.21 10.23
N THR A 75 -12.66 3.64 9.22
CA THR A 75 -13.51 4.84 9.27
C THR A 75 -15.00 4.47 9.27
N HIS A 76 -15.87 5.49 9.49
CA HIS A 76 -17.31 5.33 9.45
C HIS A 76 -17.91 5.96 8.19
N PHE A 77 -18.92 5.32 7.62
CA PHE A 77 -19.57 5.74 6.36
C PHE A 77 -20.08 7.19 6.40
N LYS A 78 -20.67 7.61 7.53
CA LYS A 78 -21.19 8.98 7.66
C LYS A 78 -20.09 10.04 7.73
N GLU A 79 -18.90 9.68 8.19
CA GLU A 79 -17.75 10.58 8.28
C GLU A 79 -17.14 10.83 6.88
N ASP A 80 -17.27 9.87 5.95
CA ASP A 80 -16.55 9.80 4.69
C ASP A 80 -17.33 10.34 3.48
N ALA A 81 -18.42 11.08 3.66
CA ALA A 81 -19.26 11.56 2.55
C ALA A 81 -18.47 12.27 1.44
N LYS A 82 -17.42 13.02 1.78
CA LYS A 82 -16.54 13.70 0.82
C LYS A 82 -15.71 12.68 0.02
N GLU A 83 -15.10 11.72 0.68
CA GLU A 83 -14.26 10.69 0.03
C GLU A 83 -15.13 9.79 -0.85
N ILE A 84 -16.33 9.42 -0.40
CA ILE A 84 -17.30 8.64 -1.18
C ILE A 84 -17.66 9.34 -2.50
N SER A 85 -17.79 10.67 -2.49
CA SER A 85 -18.12 11.43 -3.70
C SER A 85 -16.99 11.50 -4.74
N ARG A 86 -15.77 11.09 -4.40
CA ARG A 86 -14.58 11.17 -5.25
C ARG A 86 -14.30 9.90 -6.06
N VAL A 87 -14.97 8.81 -5.72
CA VAL A 87 -14.69 7.49 -6.30
C VAL A 87 -15.83 7.06 -7.22
N PRO A 88 -15.54 6.38 -8.36
CA PRO A 88 -16.54 5.92 -9.31
C PRO A 88 -17.22 4.60 -8.90
N TYR A 89 -16.64 3.85 -7.97
CA TYR A 89 -17.19 2.60 -7.45
C TYR A 89 -18.20 2.85 -6.32
N GLU A 90 -19.12 1.92 -6.13
CA GLU A 90 -20.20 2.06 -5.14
C GLU A 90 -19.69 1.79 -3.71
N VAL A 91 -19.82 2.79 -2.84
CA VAL A 91 -19.51 2.69 -1.41
C VAL A 91 -20.83 2.68 -0.63
N VAL A 92 -20.99 1.73 0.27
CA VAL A 92 -22.22 1.50 1.05
C VAL A 92 -21.94 1.43 2.54
N SER A 93 -22.97 1.69 3.35
CA SER A 93 -22.89 1.53 4.80
C SER A 93 -23.08 0.08 5.21
N GLY A 94 -22.12 -0.47 5.93
CA GLY A 94 -22.20 -1.78 6.57
C GLY A 94 -22.75 -1.73 8.00
N PRO A 95 -22.74 -2.86 8.73
CA PRO A 95 -23.08 -2.91 10.16
C PRO A 95 -22.26 -1.89 10.97
N ASN A 96 -22.88 -1.33 12.01
CA ASN A 96 -22.24 -0.31 12.87
C ASN A 96 -21.69 0.92 12.12
N ASP A 97 -22.31 1.29 11.00
CA ASP A 97 -21.89 2.41 10.15
C ASP A 97 -20.50 2.25 9.54
N THR A 98 -20.01 1.00 9.39
CA THR A 98 -18.73 0.72 8.74
C THR A 98 -18.81 0.97 7.24
N VAL A 99 -17.66 1.29 6.62
CA VAL A 99 -17.57 1.46 5.17
C VAL A 99 -17.46 0.10 4.50
N LYS A 100 -18.20 -0.10 3.40
CA LYS A 100 -18.04 -1.23 2.49
C LYS A 100 -18.04 -0.78 1.03
N VAL A 101 -17.37 -1.54 0.18
CA VAL A 101 -17.38 -1.36 -1.28
C VAL A 101 -18.24 -2.46 -1.88
N LYS A 102 -19.26 -2.09 -2.65
CA LYS A 102 -20.14 -3.03 -3.32
C LYS A 102 -19.68 -3.27 -4.76
N ILE A 103 -19.38 -4.52 -5.06
CA ILE A 103 -19.02 -5.01 -6.40
C ILE A 103 -20.01 -6.11 -6.76
N ASP A 104 -20.84 -5.86 -7.74
CA ASP A 104 -21.96 -6.73 -8.12
C ASP A 104 -22.85 -7.05 -6.91
N ASP A 105 -23.02 -8.32 -6.54
CA ASP A 105 -23.83 -8.76 -5.42
C ASP A 105 -23.03 -8.92 -4.11
N ARG A 106 -21.72 -8.60 -4.10
CA ARG A 106 -20.87 -8.76 -2.93
C ARG A 106 -20.40 -7.41 -2.38
N GLU A 107 -20.41 -7.33 -1.05
CA GLU A 107 -19.87 -6.20 -0.30
C GLU A 107 -18.53 -6.60 0.30
N TYR A 108 -17.49 -5.78 0.05
CA TYR A 108 -16.13 -5.96 0.57
C TYR A 108 -15.81 -4.90 1.60
N THR A 109 -15.15 -5.28 2.68
CA THR A 109 -14.59 -4.32 3.63
C THR A 109 -13.31 -3.70 3.09
N PRO A 110 -12.90 -2.50 3.55
CA PRO A 110 -11.60 -1.94 3.21
C PRO A 110 -10.43 -2.86 3.57
N GLN A 111 -10.57 -3.65 4.65
CA GLN A 111 -9.59 -4.67 5.06
C GLN A 111 -9.45 -5.77 4.01
N GLU A 112 -10.56 -6.31 3.46
CA GLU A 112 -10.51 -7.33 2.40
C GLU A 112 -9.83 -6.81 1.14
N ILE A 113 -10.14 -5.58 0.71
CA ILE A 113 -9.50 -4.97 -0.47
C ILE A 113 -8.01 -4.70 -0.22
N SER A 114 -7.66 -4.19 0.96
CA SER A 114 -6.25 -4.00 1.36
C SER A 114 -5.50 -5.33 1.45
N ALA A 115 -6.15 -6.39 1.95
CA ALA A 115 -5.59 -7.73 2.00
C ALA A 115 -5.23 -8.27 0.60
N MET A 116 -6.03 -7.95 -0.43
CA MET A 116 -5.71 -8.34 -1.81
C MET A 116 -4.41 -7.69 -2.30
N THR A 117 -4.16 -6.43 -1.94
CA THR A 117 -2.88 -5.76 -2.21
C THR A 117 -1.74 -6.42 -1.43
N LEU A 118 -1.95 -6.70 -0.15
CA LEU A 118 -0.96 -7.38 0.70
C LEU A 118 -0.63 -8.81 0.20
N GLN A 119 -1.61 -9.54 -0.33
CA GLN A 119 -1.40 -10.83 -0.99
C GLN A 119 -0.50 -10.70 -2.23
N LYS A 120 -0.67 -9.63 -3.03
CA LYS A 120 0.23 -9.35 -4.16
C LYS A 120 1.65 -9.06 -3.67
N MET A 121 1.83 -8.30 -2.57
CA MET A 121 3.14 -8.05 -1.96
C MET A 121 3.78 -9.33 -1.43
N LYS A 122 3.00 -10.15 -0.72
CA LYS A 122 3.42 -11.48 -0.25
C LYS A 122 3.88 -12.34 -1.42
N LYS A 123 3.07 -12.48 -2.47
CA LYS A 123 3.39 -13.26 -3.66
C LYS A 123 4.66 -12.75 -4.36
N THR A 124 4.81 -11.43 -4.49
CA THR A 124 6.03 -10.81 -5.03
C THR A 124 7.27 -11.22 -4.24
N ALA A 125 7.18 -11.23 -2.90
CA ALA A 125 8.27 -11.65 -2.05
C ALA A 125 8.55 -13.16 -2.14
N GLU A 126 7.52 -14.00 -2.22
CA GLU A 126 7.65 -15.44 -2.38
C GLU A 126 8.30 -15.82 -3.72
N ASP A 127 7.89 -15.16 -4.80
CA ASP A 127 8.47 -15.36 -6.14
C ASP A 127 9.96 -14.98 -6.18
N TYR A 128 10.33 -13.90 -5.48
CA TYR A 128 11.72 -13.45 -5.38
C TYR A 128 12.58 -14.37 -4.50
N LEU A 129 12.05 -14.75 -3.32
CA LEU A 129 12.79 -15.55 -2.34
C LEU A 129 12.79 -17.04 -2.62
N GLY A 130 11.93 -17.55 -3.51
CA GLY A 130 11.74 -18.97 -3.80
C GLY A 130 11.24 -19.80 -2.61
N GLN A 131 10.58 -19.16 -1.64
CA GLN A 131 10.05 -19.80 -0.42
C GLN A 131 8.78 -19.11 0.07
N GLU A 132 7.98 -19.82 0.84
CA GLU A 132 6.79 -19.27 1.48
C GLU A 132 7.14 -18.15 2.47
N VAL A 133 6.34 -17.07 2.44
CA VAL A 133 6.44 -15.92 3.34
C VAL A 133 5.19 -15.83 4.19
N THR A 134 5.34 -15.97 5.49
CA THR A 134 4.22 -15.97 6.45
C THR A 134 4.26 -14.83 7.45
N ARG A 135 5.31 -13.99 7.44
CA ARG A 135 5.55 -12.97 8.46
C ARG A 135 5.88 -11.61 7.83
N ALA A 136 5.30 -10.55 8.35
CA ALA A 136 5.54 -9.20 7.84
C ALA A 136 5.58 -8.14 8.95
N VAL A 137 6.31 -7.05 8.66
CA VAL A 137 6.13 -5.73 9.28
C VAL A 137 5.37 -4.88 8.27
N ILE A 138 4.28 -4.25 8.69
CA ILE A 138 3.43 -3.43 7.83
C ILE A 138 3.41 -2.00 8.36
N THR A 139 3.49 -1.01 7.46
CA THR A 139 3.52 0.39 7.84
C THR A 139 2.13 1.03 7.84
N VAL A 140 1.99 2.06 8.66
CA VAL A 140 0.80 2.90 8.74
C VAL A 140 1.22 4.37 8.87
N PRO A 141 0.41 5.33 8.44
CA PRO A 141 0.62 6.74 8.76
C PRO A 141 0.75 6.95 10.27
N ALA A 142 1.65 7.85 10.69
CA ALA A 142 1.88 8.09 12.11
C ALA A 142 0.62 8.62 12.81
N TYR A 143 -0.19 9.40 12.09
CA TYR A 143 -1.42 10.01 12.61
C TYR A 143 -2.67 9.11 12.53
N PHE A 144 -2.51 7.83 12.11
CA PHE A 144 -3.59 6.85 12.19
C PHE A 144 -4.03 6.62 13.64
N ASN A 145 -5.35 6.61 13.84
CA ASN A 145 -5.94 6.22 15.10
C ASN A 145 -5.90 4.70 15.34
N ASP A 146 -6.29 4.29 16.54
CA ASP A 146 -6.29 2.87 16.94
C ASP A 146 -7.13 1.99 16.00
N ALA A 147 -8.32 2.45 15.60
CA ALA A 147 -9.21 1.72 14.68
C ALA A 147 -8.54 1.46 13.32
N GLN A 148 -7.85 2.45 12.76
CA GLN A 148 -7.16 2.34 11.47
C GLN A 148 -5.94 1.41 11.55
N ARG A 149 -5.19 1.44 12.68
CA ARG A 149 -4.05 0.53 12.95
C ARG A 149 -4.52 -0.92 13.06
N GLN A 150 -5.57 -1.16 13.83
CA GLN A 150 -6.15 -2.48 14.00
C GLN A 150 -6.71 -3.03 12.67
N ALA A 151 -7.44 -2.21 11.90
CA ALA A 151 -7.96 -2.60 10.59
C ALA A 151 -6.83 -2.93 9.58
N THR A 152 -5.69 -2.22 9.66
CA THR A 152 -4.51 -2.54 8.83
C THR A 152 -3.87 -3.86 9.25
N LYS A 153 -3.80 -4.15 10.56
CA LYS A 153 -3.34 -5.44 11.08
C LYS A 153 -4.24 -6.58 10.61
N GLU A 154 -5.56 -6.42 10.71
CA GLU A 154 -6.57 -7.37 10.22
C GLU A 154 -6.41 -7.65 8.73
N ALA A 155 -6.17 -6.61 7.90
CA ALA A 155 -5.88 -6.78 6.49
C ALA A 155 -4.64 -7.67 6.24
N GLY A 156 -3.59 -7.50 7.04
CA GLY A 156 -2.40 -8.37 7.01
C GLY A 156 -2.74 -9.83 7.36
N GLU A 157 -3.54 -10.03 8.38
CA GLU A 157 -3.98 -11.36 8.82
C GLU A 157 -4.88 -12.02 7.76
N ILE A 158 -5.82 -11.30 7.16
CA ILE A 158 -6.67 -11.77 6.05
C ILE A 158 -5.80 -12.15 4.83
N ALA A 159 -4.70 -11.42 4.60
CA ALA A 159 -3.73 -11.75 3.54
C ALA A 159 -2.91 -13.03 3.82
N GLY A 160 -3.08 -13.66 4.99
CA GLY A 160 -2.33 -14.83 5.42
C GLY A 160 -0.92 -14.50 5.89
N LEU A 161 -0.72 -13.29 6.44
CA LEU A 161 0.51 -12.84 7.06
C LEU A 161 0.34 -12.74 8.58
N LYS A 162 1.29 -13.27 9.33
CA LYS A 162 1.46 -12.90 10.73
C LYS A 162 2.10 -11.51 10.79
N VAL A 163 1.33 -10.51 11.22
CA VAL A 163 1.82 -9.15 11.39
C VAL A 163 2.62 -9.09 12.69
N GLU A 164 3.94 -9.11 12.56
CA GLU A 164 4.85 -9.07 13.71
C GLU A 164 4.94 -7.68 14.34
N ARG A 165 4.80 -6.64 13.51
CA ARG A 165 4.81 -5.25 13.95
C ARG A 165 3.99 -4.38 12.98
N ILE A 166 3.23 -3.45 13.53
CA ILE A 166 2.78 -2.25 12.83
C ILE A 166 3.77 -1.12 13.18
N ILE A 167 4.32 -0.44 12.19
CA ILE A 167 5.29 0.64 12.37
C ILE A 167 4.83 1.90 11.63
N ASN A 168 5.09 3.08 12.20
CA ASN A 168 4.76 4.34 11.55
C ASN A 168 5.66 4.60 10.33
N GLU A 169 5.06 5.10 9.23
CA GLU A 169 5.75 5.39 7.96
C GLU A 169 6.95 6.32 8.14
N PRO A 170 6.83 7.50 8.80
CA PRO A 170 7.98 8.37 9.01
C PRO A 170 9.04 7.76 9.93
N THR A 171 8.65 6.91 10.87
CA THR A 171 9.57 6.19 11.74
C THR A 171 10.35 5.12 10.98
N ALA A 172 9.69 4.38 10.10
CA ALA A 172 10.36 3.45 9.19
C ALA A 172 11.34 4.18 8.26
N ALA A 173 10.93 5.32 7.72
CA ALA A 173 11.82 6.15 6.87
C ALA A 173 13.06 6.64 7.64
N ALA A 174 12.90 7.03 8.90
CA ALA A 174 14.01 7.42 9.77
C ALA A 174 14.98 6.27 10.03
N LEU A 175 14.48 5.04 10.25
CA LEU A 175 15.32 3.84 10.39
C LEU A 175 16.15 3.60 9.12
N ALA A 176 15.55 3.69 7.95
CA ALA A 176 16.26 3.51 6.68
C ALA A 176 17.32 4.59 6.45
N TYR A 177 16.98 5.85 6.78
CA TYR A 177 17.91 6.98 6.66
C TYR A 177 19.07 6.88 7.65
N GLY A 178 18.78 6.50 8.91
CA GLY A 178 19.72 6.54 10.03
C GLY A 178 20.58 5.30 10.19
N LEU A 179 20.31 4.20 9.49
CA LEU A 179 21.01 2.91 9.70
C LEU A 179 22.54 3.06 9.59
N ASP A 180 23.01 3.80 8.58
CA ASP A 180 24.43 4.05 8.37
C ASP A 180 24.99 5.22 9.21
N LYS A 181 24.12 5.92 9.96
CA LYS A 181 24.43 7.15 10.70
C LYS A 181 24.24 6.99 12.22
N ALA A 182 24.00 5.78 12.69
CA ALA A 182 23.61 5.44 14.06
C ALA A 182 24.54 5.98 15.17
N HIS A 183 25.73 6.53 14.83
CA HIS A 183 26.69 7.09 15.77
C HIS A 183 26.74 8.63 15.79
N LYS A 184 25.78 9.29 15.12
CA LYS A 184 25.69 10.75 15.12
C LYS A 184 24.43 11.17 15.85
N ASP A 185 24.57 12.00 16.88
CA ASP A 185 23.43 12.67 17.48
C ASP A 185 22.86 13.68 16.49
N GLN A 186 21.62 13.48 16.06
CA GLN A 186 20.95 14.33 15.07
C GLN A 186 19.46 14.43 15.39
N LYS A 187 18.94 15.66 15.28
CA LYS A 187 17.48 15.89 15.26
C LYS A 187 17.01 16.01 13.82
N ILE A 188 16.08 15.17 13.44
CA ILE A 188 15.56 15.13 12.07
C ILE A 188 14.06 15.43 12.03
N ALA A 189 13.63 16.05 10.94
CA ALA A 189 12.22 16.18 10.60
C ALA A 189 11.91 15.27 9.40
N VAL A 190 10.97 14.36 9.55
CA VAL A 190 10.48 13.51 8.46
C VAL A 190 9.14 14.06 7.99
N TYR A 191 9.12 14.65 6.80
CA TYR A 191 7.94 15.20 6.13
C TYR A 191 7.46 14.16 5.11
N ASP A 192 6.37 13.46 5.45
CA ASP A 192 5.81 12.40 4.62
C ASP A 192 4.49 12.85 3.98
N LEU A 193 4.53 13.10 2.67
CA LEU A 193 3.34 13.42 1.88
C LEU A 193 3.11 12.32 0.85
N GLY A 194 2.27 11.38 1.22
CA GLY A 194 1.88 10.25 0.40
C GLY A 194 0.77 10.58 -0.61
N GLY A 195 0.08 9.53 -1.08
CA GLY A 195 -1.07 9.69 -1.98
C GLY A 195 -2.34 10.16 -1.29
N GLY A 196 -2.54 9.78 -0.02
CA GLY A 196 -3.77 10.05 0.73
C GLY A 196 -3.61 10.69 2.09
N THR A 197 -2.41 10.65 2.66
CA THR A 197 -2.10 11.10 4.02
C THR A 197 -0.87 11.99 4.03
N PHE A 198 -0.82 12.87 5.02
CA PHE A 198 0.33 13.69 5.37
C PHE A 198 0.72 13.48 6.83
N ASP A 199 1.98 13.20 7.07
CA ASP A 199 2.57 13.10 8.40
C ASP A 199 3.85 13.92 8.50
N ILE A 200 4.08 14.48 9.68
CA ILE A 200 5.34 15.09 10.10
C ILE A 200 5.75 14.47 11.44
N SER A 201 6.96 13.96 11.51
CA SER A 201 7.54 13.48 12.75
C SER A 201 8.89 14.13 13.01
N ILE A 202 9.10 14.52 14.25
CA ILE A 202 10.37 15.05 14.75
C ILE A 202 11.02 13.95 15.59
N LEU A 203 12.25 13.58 15.23
CA LEU A 203 12.97 12.49 15.86
C LEU A 203 14.34 12.97 16.38
N ASP A 204 14.78 12.33 17.46
CA ASP A 204 16.14 12.39 17.95
C ASP A 204 16.82 11.05 17.66
N LEU A 205 17.97 11.11 17.00
CA LEU A 205 18.77 9.96 16.61
C LEU A 205 20.11 10.05 17.34
N GLY A 206 20.47 9.01 18.10
CA GLY A 206 21.77 8.95 18.81
C GLY A 206 22.07 7.54 19.31
N ASP A 207 23.32 7.10 19.20
CA ASP A 207 23.81 5.81 19.71
C ASP A 207 22.93 4.58 19.38
N GLY A 208 22.35 4.55 18.17
CA GLY A 208 21.44 3.47 17.73
C GLY A 208 20.01 3.60 18.25
N VAL A 209 19.68 4.65 19.00
CA VAL A 209 18.31 4.95 19.45
C VAL A 209 17.65 5.90 18.46
N PHE A 210 16.44 5.54 18.05
CA PHE A 210 15.55 6.34 17.21
C PHE A 210 14.34 6.70 18.07
N GLU A 211 14.34 7.90 18.63
CA GLU A 211 13.26 8.39 19.50
C GLU A 211 12.39 9.40 18.77
N VAL A 212 11.11 9.11 18.64
CA VAL A 212 10.12 10.08 18.16
C VAL A 212 9.80 11.05 19.29
N LEU A 213 10.09 12.33 19.10
CA LEU A 213 9.78 13.39 20.07
C LEU A 213 8.34 13.88 19.92
N SER A 214 7.88 14.01 18.68
CA SER A 214 6.49 14.39 18.39
C SER A 214 6.10 13.94 16.99
N THR A 215 4.80 13.76 16.79
CA THR A 215 4.20 13.53 15.47
C THR A 215 2.90 14.31 15.32
N ASN A 216 2.61 14.75 14.12
CA ASN A 216 1.34 15.38 13.74
C ASN A 216 1.03 15.06 12.28
N GLY A 217 -0.21 15.32 11.81
CA GLY A 217 -0.55 15.00 10.43
C GLY A 217 -1.99 15.33 10.06
N ASP A 218 -2.33 14.91 8.84
CA ASP A 218 -3.67 15.01 8.26
C ASP A 218 -3.94 13.73 7.44
N THR A 219 -4.87 12.92 7.92
CA THR A 219 -5.23 11.63 7.29
C THR A 219 -6.03 11.77 5.99
N HIS A 220 -6.35 13.01 5.57
CA HIS A 220 -7.10 13.33 4.36
C HIS A 220 -6.40 14.41 3.52
N LEU A 221 -5.07 14.41 3.54
CA LEU A 221 -4.24 15.29 2.71
C LEU A 221 -3.15 14.47 2.02
N GLY A 222 -3.15 14.44 0.70
CA GLY A 222 -2.15 13.72 -0.08
C GLY A 222 -2.25 14.01 -1.57
N GLY A 223 -1.50 13.26 -2.37
CA GLY A 223 -1.43 13.41 -3.84
C GLY A 223 -2.78 13.37 -4.55
N ASP A 224 -3.75 12.58 -4.04
CA ASP A 224 -5.12 12.52 -4.56
C ASP A 224 -5.83 13.89 -4.43
N ASP A 225 -5.55 14.67 -3.37
CA ASP A 225 -6.13 16.01 -3.20
C ASP A 225 -5.54 17.00 -4.20
N PHE A 226 -4.25 16.85 -4.54
CA PHE A 226 -3.61 17.63 -5.61
C PHE A 226 -4.15 17.24 -6.99
N ASP A 227 -4.51 15.98 -7.23
CA ASP A 227 -5.21 15.56 -8.44
C ASP A 227 -6.60 16.16 -8.51
N ASP A 228 -7.34 16.17 -7.39
CA ASP A 228 -8.69 16.70 -7.32
C ASP A 228 -8.80 18.19 -7.69
N VAL A 229 -7.82 19.02 -7.31
CA VAL A 229 -7.85 20.44 -7.71
C VAL A 229 -7.69 20.59 -9.22
N ILE A 230 -6.94 19.70 -9.88
CA ILE A 230 -6.81 19.67 -11.34
C ILE A 230 -8.10 19.14 -11.97
N ILE A 231 -8.68 18.06 -11.43
CA ILE A 231 -9.94 17.47 -11.89
C ILE A 231 -11.06 18.51 -11.83
N ASN A 232 -11.19 19.19 -10.70
CA ASN A 232 -12.22 20.22 -10.52
C ASN A 232 -12.01 21.38 -11.50
N TRP A 233 -10.78 21.87 -11.65
CA TRP A 233 -10.49 22.93 -12.63
C TRP A 233 -10.86 22.50 -14.06
N MET A 234 -10.48 21.30 -14.51
CA MET A 234 -10.83 20.80 -15.84
C MET A 234 -12.35 20.66 -16.03
N ALA A 235 -13.04 20.11 -15.04
CA ALA A 235 -14.48 19.88 -15.10
C ALA A 235 -15.27 21.20 -15.10
N ASP A 236 -14.88 22.16 -14.27
CA ASP A 236 -15.53 23.46 -14.16
C ASP A 236 -15.36 24.29 -15.46
N GLU A 237 -14.16 24.31 -16.04
CA GLU A 237 -13.93 24.98 -17.31
C GLU A 237 -14.69 24.31 -18.46
N PHE A 238 -14.70 22.97 -18.52
CA PHE A 238 -15.47 22.25 -19.53
C PHE A 238 -16.97 22.51 -19.40
N LYS A 239 -17.48 22.52 -18.16
CA LYS A 239 -18.89 22.86 -17.89
C LYS A 239 -19.23 24.28 -18.30
N ALA A 240 -18.33 25.24 -18.11
CA ALA A 240 -18.53 26.63 -18.55
C ALA A 240 -18.55 26.77 -20.06
N GLU A 241 -17.76 25.98 -20.81
CA GLU A 241 -17.64 26.02 -22.25
C GLU A 241 -18.74 25.21 -22.96
N GLU A 242 -19.04 24.02 -22.48
CA GLU A 242 -19.88 23.03 -23.16
C GLU A 242 -21.22 22.75 -22.45
N GLY A 243 -21.40 23.24 -21.20
CA GLY A 243 -22.63 23.08 -20.42
C GLY A 243 -22.81 21.66 -19.84
N VAL A 244 -21.76 20.81 -19.85
CA VAL A 244 -21.84 19.39 -19.45
C VAL A 244 -21.07 19.15 -18.17
N GLU A 245 -21.68 18.43 -17.21
CA GLU A 245 -21.04 17.99 -15.96
C GLU A 245 -20.33 16.65 -16.17
N LEU A 246 -18.99 16.66 -16.25
CA LEU A 246 -18.19 15.46 -16.52
C LEU A 246 -18.07 14.52 -15.31
N LYS A 247 -18.11 15.06 -14.09
CA LYS A 247 -17.91 14.24 -12.86
C LYS A 247 -19.04 13.28 -12.57
N SER A 248 -20.21 13.45 -13.19
CA SER A 248 -21.34 12.53 -13.07
C SER A 248 -21.20 11.25 -13.91
N ASP A 249 -20.30 11.24 -14.88
CA ASP A 249 -19.97 10.06 -15.70
C ASP A 249 -18.73 9.37 -15.15
N ALA A 250 -18.87 8.11 -14.72
CA ALA A 250 -17.79 7.35 -14.11
C ALA A 250 -16.57 7.16 -15.05
N ILE A 251 -16.79 7.01 -16.35
CA ILE A 251 -15.72 6.85 -17.35
C ILE A 251 -15.01 8.19 -17.54
N ALA A 252 -15.76 9.29 -17.68
CA ALA A 252 -15.19 10.63 -17.80
C ALA A 252 -14.40 11.00 -16.54
N LEU A 253 -14.94 10.74 -15.34
CA LEU A 253 -14.28 10.99 -14.06
C LEU A 253 -12.95 10.22 -13.97
N GLN A 254 -12.93 8.94 -14.32
CA GLN A 254 -11.70 8.13 -14.29
C GLN A 254 -10.66 8.66 -15.28
N ARG A 255 -11.07 9.09 -16.48
CA ARG A 255 -10.16 9.69 -17.47
C ARG A 255 -9.62 11.04 -16.99
N LEU A 256 -10.44 11.86 -16.34
CA LEU A 256 -10.00 13.11 -15.71
C LEU A 256 -8.97 12.82 -14.61
N LYS A 257 -9.18 11.78 -13.77
CA LYS A 257 -8.25 11.40 -12.71
C LYS A 257 -6.88 10.98 -13.27
N GLU A 258 -6.87 10.11 -14.27
CA GLU A 258 -5.60 9.67 -14.89
C GLU A 258 -4.84 10.84 -15.55
N ALA A 259 -5.58 11.75 -16.21
CA ALA A 259 -4.99 12.92 -16.81
C ALA A 259 -4.45 13.91 -15.77
N ALA A 260 -5.14 14.08 -14.65
CA ALA A 260 -4.71 14.95 -13.55
C ALA A 260 -3.44 14.40 -12.86
N GLU A 261 -3.40 13.09 -12.53
CA GLU A 261 -2.22 12.42 -11.97
C GLU A 261 -1.01 12.59 -12.91
N LYS A 262 -1.20 12.32 -14.20
CA LYS A 262 -0.17 12.49 -15.23
C LYS A 262 0.32 13.94 -15.29
N ALA A 263 -0.59 14.91 -15.36
CA ALA A 263 -0.26 16.33 -15.43
C ALA A 263 0.52 16.79 -14.18
N LYS A 264 0.10 16.37 -12.98
CA LYS A 264 0.81 16.63 -11.72
C LYS A 264 2.26 16.11 -11.77
N ILE A 265 2.46 14.89 -12.25
CA ILE A 265 3.79 14.27 -12.38
C ILE A 265 4.65 15.06 -13.39
N GLU A 266 4.11 15.39 -14.57
CA GLU A 266 4.83 16.13 -15.61
C GLU A 266 5.22 17.55 -15.15
N LEU A 267 4.35 18.24 -14.40
CA LEU A 267 4.63 19.56 -13.84
C LEU A 267 5.70 19.57 -12.75
N SER A 268 6.09 18.40 -12.24
CA SER A 268 7.24 18.31 -11.33
C SER A 268 8.59 18.57 -12.03
N SER A 269 8.64 18.45 -13.36
CA SER A 269 9.84 18.68 -14.16
C SER A 269 9.66 19.66 -15.33
N SER A 270 8.42 20.00 -15.68
CA SER A 270 8.08 20.85 -16.84
C SER A 270 7.34 22.11 -16.42
N PRO A 271 7.51 23.25 -17.13
CA PRO A 271 6.82 24.49 -16.79
C PRO A 271 5.33 24.46 -17.17
N GLN A 272 4.92 23.57 -18.07
CA GLN A 272 3.54 23.36 -18.50
C GLN A 272 3.35 21.97 -19.08
N THR A 273 2.11 21.52 -19.12
CA THR A 273 1.70 20.27 -19.77
C THR A 273 0.39 20.46 -20.52
N GLU A 274 0.20 19.70 -21.61
CA GLU A 274 -1.06 19.64 -22.34
C GLU A 274 -1.87 18.43 -21.87
N ILE A 275 -3.10 18.68 -21.45
CA ILE A 275 -4.08 17.66 -21.13
C ILE A 275 -5.01 17.52 -22.34
N ASN A 276 -5.00 16.34 -22.97
CA ASN A 276 -5.78 16.07 -24.18
C ASN A 276 -6.62 14.80 -23.98
N LEU A 277 -7.92 14.97 -23.83
CA LEU A 277 -8.90 13.90 -23.63
C LEU A 277 -9.91 13.89 -24.79
N PRO A 278 -9.58 13.24 -25.91
CA PRO A 278 -10.48 13.14 -27.05
C PRO A 278 -11.71 12.30 -26.67
N TYR A 279 -12.88 12.70 -27.20
CA TYR A 279 -14.14 11.98 -26.96
C TYR A 279 -14.44 11.78 -25.45
N ILE A 280 -14.28 12.85 -24.66
CA ILE A 280 -14.51 12.78 -23.20
C ILE A 280 -15.97 12.52 -22.88
N THR A 281 -16.87 13.05 -23.67
CA THR A 281 -18.32 12.84 -23.60
C THR A 281 -18.98 13.04 -24.98
N ALA A 282 -20.26 12.71 -25.09
CA ALA A 282 -21.08 12.96 -26.27
C ALA A 282 -22.33 13.76 -25.88
N THR A 283 -22.67 14.74 -26.69
CA THR A 283 -23.88 15.57 -26.56
C THR A 283 -24.77 15.42 -27.78
N ALA A 284 -25.95 16.05 -27.77
CA ALA A 284 -26.83 16.10 -28.93
C ALA A 284 -26.18 16.75 -30.19
N THR A 285 -25.13 17.57 -29.97
CA THR A 285 -24.36 18.22 -31.06
C THR A 285 -23.14 17.40 -31.51
N GLY A 286 -22.94 16.20 -30.97
CA GLY A 286 -21.85 15.29 -31.31
C GLY A 286 -20.84 15.09 -30.19
N PRO A 287 -19.72 14.39 -30.48
CA PRO A 287 -18.67 14.13 -29.52
C PRO A 287 -17.95 15.42 -29.10
N LYS A 288 -17.55 15.47 -27.83
CA LYS A 288 -16.82 16.60 -27.26
C LYS A 288 -15.43 16.15 -26.81
N HIS A 289 -14.47 17.06 -26.88
CA HIS A 289 -13.08 16.86 -26.56
C HIS A 289 -12.66 17.86 -25.48
N LEU A 290 -11.86 17.43 -24.51
CA LEU A 290 -11.25 18.35 -23.55
C LEU A 290 -9.76 18.48 -23.91
N VAL A 291 -9.36 19.71 -24.28
CA VAL A 291 -7.95 20.06 -24.51
C VAL A 291 -7.63 21.29 -23.70
N LYS A 292 -6.69 21.18 -22.77
CA LYS A 292 -6.30 22.27 -21.87
C LYS A 292 -4.78 22.26 -21.68
N THR A 293 -4.20 23.44 -21.56
CA THR A 293 -2.81 23.61 -21.13
C THR A 293 -2.79 24.00 -19.66
N LEU A 294 -2.15 23.19 -18.83
CA LEU A 294 -1.94 23.49 -17.41
C LEU A 294 -0.49 23.94 -17.21
N THR A 295 -0.31 25.14 -16.70
CA THR A 295 1.02 25.66 -16.34
C THR A 295 1.34 25.34 -14.88
N LYS A 296 2.65 25.25 -14.55
CA LYS A 296 3.13 25.09 -13.16
C LYS A 296 2.54 26.18 -12.26
N ALA A 297 2.59 27.45 -12.68
CA ALA A 297 2.02 28.57 -11.92
C ALA A 297 0.52 28.43 -11.64
N LYS A 298 -0.25 27.92 -12.62
CA LYS A 298 -1.69 27.67 -12.42
C LYS A 298 -1.92 26.53 -11.43
N PHE A 299 -1.15 25.46 -11.53
CA PHE A 299 -1.23 24.34 -10.59
C PHE A 299 -0.87 24.77 -9.17
N GLU A 300 0.19 25.56 -9.00
CA GLU A 300 0.59 26.14 -7.71
C GLU A 300 -0.51 27.03 -7.12
N GLN A 301 -1.15 27.85 -7.95
CA GLN A 301 -2.32 28.65 -7.52
C GLN A 301 -3.47 27.76 -7.04
N LEU A 302 -3.82 26.70 -7.79
CA LEU A 302 -4.90 25.77 -7.45
C LEU A 302 -4.62 24.99 -6.16
N SER A 303 -3.36 24.66 -5.89
CA SER A 303 -2.93 23.84 -4.76
C SER A 303 -2.46 24.61 -3.53
N ALA A 304 -2.44 25.95 -3.57
CA ALA A 304 -1.89 26.79 -2.51
C ALA A 304 -2.45 26.49 -1.12
N GLU A 305 -3.77 26.24 -1.02
CA GLU A 305 -4.40 25.92 0.27
C GLU A 305 -3.98 24.53 0.79
N LEU A 306 -3.76 23.54 -0.10
CA LEU A 306 -3.27 22.21 0.28
C LEU A 306 -1.84 22.29 0.83
N VAL A 307 -0.99 23.10 0.17
CA VAL A 307 0.39 23.36 0.63
C VAL A 307 0.38 23.99 2.02
N LYS A 308 -0.42 25.04 2.23
CA LYS A 308 -0.56 25.68 3.53
C LYS A 308 -1.05 24.70 4.60
N ARG A 309 -2.05 23.88 4.26
CA ARG A 309 -2.63 22.88 5.16
C ARG A 309 -1.62 21.82 5.61
N SER A 310 -0.57 21.52 4.81
CA SER A 310 0.51 20.65 5.23
C SER A 310 1.50 21.32 6.19
N MET A 311 1.64 22.64 6.15
CA MET A 311 2.61 23.36 6.98
C MET A 311 2.13 23.62 8.41
N ASP A 312 0.81 23.69 8.64
CA ASP A 312 0.24 23.89 9.98
C ASP A 312 0.62 22.74 10.96
N PRO A 313 0.50 21.44 10.59
CA PRO A 313 0.99 20.32 11.40
C PRO A 313 2.50 20.36 11.65
N VAL A 314 3.31 20.84 10.67
CA VAL A 314 4.78 20.97 10.82
C VAL A 314 5.11 21.93 11.98
N ALA A 315 4.50 23.12 11.98
CA ALA A 315 4.72 24.11 13.04
C ALA A 315 4.29 23.55 14.41
N LYS A 316 3.19 22.80 14.44
CA LYS A 316 2.69 22.18 15.67
C LYS A 316 3.62 21.09 16.19
N ALA A 317 4.10 20.19 15.33
CA ALA A 317 5.02 19.12 15.71
C ALA A 317 6.33 19.69 16.31
N LEU A 318 6.91 20.72 15.71
CA LEU A 318 8.09 21.40 16.27
C LEU A 318 7.82 21.98 17.65
N LYS A 319 6.67 22.64 17.82
CA LYS A 319 6.26 23.20 19.11
C LYS A 319 6.07 22.11 20.17
N ASP A 320 5.42 21.00 19.81
CA ASP A 320 5.15 19.87 20.72
C ASP A 320 6.46 19.16 21.11
N ALA A 321 7.46 19.12 20.22
CA ALA A 321 8.82 18.66 20.52
C ALA A 321 9.64 19.65 21.38
N GLY A 322 9.16 20.88 21.58
CA GLY A 322 9.91 21.93 22.27
C GLY A 322 11.11 22.45 21.49
N LEU A 323 11.10 22.32 20.17
CA LEU A 323 12.22 22.67 19.28
C LEU A 323 11.85 23.82 18.34
N SER A 324 12.91 24.46 17.82
CA SER A 324 12.83 25.45 16.75
C SER A 324 13.35 24.86 15.43
N THR A 325 13.15 25.56 14.32
CA THR A 325 13.67 25.13 13.01
C THR A 325 15.20 25.06 12.96
N SER A 326 15.90 25.85 13.80
CA SER A 326 17.36 25.83 13.92
C SER A 326 17.90 24.59 14.62
N ASP A 327 17.09 23.92 15.44
CA ASP A 327 17.49 22.72 16.18
C ASP A 327 17.39 21.44 15.32
N ILE A 328 16.74 21.53 14.16
CA ILE A 328 16.64 20.41 13.22
C ILE A 328 17.91 20.34 12.36
N ASP A 329 18.61 19.23 12.38
CA ASP A 329 19.82 19.01 11.59
C ASP A 329 19.51 18.68 10.13
N GLU A 330 18.55 17.80 9.90
CA GLU A 330 18.18 17.30 8.58
C GLU A 330 16.65 17.25 8.40
N VAL A 331 16.20 17.49 7.17
CA VAL A 331 14.80 17.31 6.76
C VAL A 331 14.73 16.24 5.69
N ILE A 332 13.95 15.20 5.93
CA ILE A 332 13.79 14.06 5.04
C ILE A 332 12.41 14.14 4.40
N LEU A 333 12.37 14.06 3.08
CA LEU A 333 11.13 14.02 2.30
C LEU A 333 10.78 12.58 1.94
N VAL A 334 9.56 12.18 2.29
CA VAL A 334 9.00 10.86 2.10
C VAL A 334 7.66 10.97 1.36
N GLY A 335 7.30 9.93 0.59
CA GLY A 335 6.09 9.91 -0.22
C GLY A 335 6.24 10.62 -1.56
N GLY A 336 5.61 10.06 -2.60
CA GLY A 336 5.75 10.51 -3.98
C GLY A 336 5.31 11.95 -4.21
N SER A 337 4.37 12.48 -3.40
CA SER A 337 3.86 13.85 -3.53
C SER A 337 4.85 14.91 -3.06
N THR A 338 5.90 14.55 -2.32
CA THR A 338 7.01 15.47 -1.97
C THR A 338 7.87 15.85 -3.18
N ARG A 339 7.67 15.20 -4.33
CA ARG A 339 8.31 15.57 -5.60
C ARG A 339 7.71 16.84 -6.22
N ILE A 340 6.55 17.29 -5.74
CA ILE A 340 5.90 18.54 -6.18
C ILE A 340 6.79 19.73 -5.80
N PRO A 341 7.23 20.57 -6.76
CA PRO A 341 8.25 21.60 -6.50
C PRO A 341 7.87 22.60 -5.40
N ILE A 342 6.63 23.09 -5.39
CA ILE A 342 6.18 24.05 -4.38
C ILE A 342 6.22 23.47 -2.96
N ILE A 343 6.02 22.16 -2.78
CA ILE A 343 6.20 21.48 -1.48
C ILE A 343 7.65 21.58 -1.03
N GLN A 344 8.62 21.27 -1.92
CA GLN A 344 10.03 21.34 -1.60
C GLN A 344 10.47 22.79 -1.28
N GLU A 345 9.97 23.76 -2.03
CA GLU A 345 10.23 25.18 -1.83
C GLU A 345 9.70 25.68 -0.48
N GLU A 346 8.46 25.31 -0.10
CA GLU A 346 7.89 25.74 1.18
C GLU A 346 8.53 25.02 2.38
N VAL A 347 8.90 23.74 2.26
CA VAL A 347 9.66 23.03 3.28
C VAL A 347 11.05 23.65 3.46
N GLU A 348 11.78 23.93 2.36
CA GLU A 348 13.10 24.60 2.41
C GLU A 348 12.99 25.99 3.07
N LYS A 349 11.98 26.76 2.71
CA LYS A 349 11.71 28.09 3.27
C LYS A 349 11.39 28.03 4.77
N PHE A 350 10.58 27.06 5.20
CA PHE A 350 10.18 26.91 6.59
C PHE A 350 11.35 26.51 7.49
N PHE A 351 12.14 25.51 7.09
CA PHE A 351 13.28 25.04 7.88
C PHE A 351 14.58 25.83 7.65
N GLY A 352 14.63 26.69 6.64
CA GLY A 352 15.81 27.46 6.28
C GLY A 352 16.97 26.61 5.74
N LYS A 353 16.70 25.36 5.34
CA LYS A 353 17.67 24.41 4.80
C LYS A 353 17.04 23.48 3.77
N LYS A 354 17.88 23.03 2.82
CA LYS A 354 17.43 22.11 1.77
C LYS A 354 17.13 20.73 2.33
N PRO A 355 16.01 20.11 1.95
CA PRO A 355 15.74 18.73 2.31
C PRO A 355 16.83 17.79 1.80
N SER A 356 17.09 16.74 2.57
CA SER A 356 18.05 15.68 2.21
C SER A 356 17.56 14.90 0.98
N LYS A 357 18.50 14.60 0.06
CA LYS A 357 18.26 13.78 -1.13
C LYS A 357 18.79 12.36 -0.99
N GLY A 358 19.16 11.97 0.24
CA GLY A 358 19.85 10.70 0.51
C GLY A 358 18.97 9.45 0.44
N VAL A 359 17.64 9.59 0.26
CA VAL A 359 16.69 8.46 0.21
C VAL A 359 15.75 8.58 -0.98
N ASN A 360 15.29 7.42 -1.48
CA ASN A 360 14.20 7.40 -2.46
C ASN A 360 12.86 7.49 -1.71
N PRO A 361 12.07 8.57 -1.90
CA PRO A 361 10.84 8.78 -1.16
C PRO A 361 9.74 7.73 -1.41
N ASP A 362 9.84 6.94 -2.47
CA ASP A 362 8.87 5.89 -2.82
C ASP A 362 9.23 4.52 -2.22
N GLU A 363 10.44 4.35 -1.66
CA GLU A 363 10.99 3.06 -1.23
C GLU A 363 11.44 3.04 0.22
N VAL A 364 11.81 4.20 0.75
CA VAL A 364 12.46 4.35 2.06
C VAL A 364 11.64 3.76 3.20
N VAL A 365 10.32 3.84 3.13
CA VAL A 365 9.38 3.31 4.13
C VAL A 365 9.42 1.77 4.15
N ALA A 366 9.35 1.12 2.98
CA ALA A 366 9.46 -0.34 2.89
C ALA A 366 10.83 -0.86 3.35
N ILE A 367 11.90 -0.12 3.02
CA ILE A 367 13.26 -0.40 3.50
C ILE A 367 13.30 -0.37 5.02
N GLY A 368 12.76 0.68 5.65
CA GLY A 368 12.71 0.79 7.11
C GLY A 368 11.88 -0.31 7.78
N ALA A 369 10.75 -0.69 7.16
CA ALA A 369 9.95 -1.82 7.62
C ALA A 369 10.73 -3.16 7.54
N ALA A 370 11.53 -3.37 6.49
CA ALA A 370 12.40 -4.54 6.37
C ALA A 370 13.51 -4.54 7.44
N ILE A 371 14.12 -3.39 7.71
CA ILE A 371 15.11 -3.22 8.80
C ILE A 371 14.49 -3.58 10.15
N GLN A 372 13.26 -3.10 10.43
CA GLN A 372 12.53 -3.49 11.63
C GLN A 372 12.28 -5.00 11.69
N GLY A 373 11.99 -5.64 10.57
CA GLY A 373 11.94 -7.11 10.47
C GLY A 373 13.27 -7.76 10.83
N GLY A 374 14.40 -7.19 10.40
CA GLY A 374 15.74 -7.62 10.78
C GLY A 374 16.06 -7.44 12.27
N VAL A 375 15.57 -6.36 12.89
CA VAL A 375 15.67 -6.16 14.35
C VAL A 375 14.91 -7.27 15.10
N LEU A 376 13.69 -7.60 14.67
CA LEU A 376 12.86 -8.64 15.28
C LEU A 376 13.44 -10.05 15.12
N THR A 377 14.22 -10.33 14.09
CA THR A 377 14.92 -11.61 13.90
C THR A 377 16.29 -11.64 14.54
N GLY A 378 16.84 -10.49 14.98
CA GLY A 378 18.18 -10.34 15.53
C GLY A 378 19.28 -10.26 14.47
N ASP A 379 18.92 -10.12 13.19
CA ASP A 379 19.85 -9.91 12.07
C ASP A 379 20.44 -8.48 12.12
N VAL A 380 19.64 -7.50 12.55
CA VAL A 380 20.06 -6.13 12.87
C VAL A 380 20.14 -5.98 14.38
N LYS A 381 21.28 -5.54 14.88
CA LYS A 381 21.55 -5.35 16.32
C LYS A 381 21.81 -3.88 16.60
N ASP A 382 21.72 -3.51 17.87
CA ASP A 382 22.05 -2.17 18.37
C ASP A 382 21.17 -1.05 17.78
N VAL A 383 19.91 -1.38 17.47
CA VAL A 383 18.85 -0.45 17.05
C VAL A 383 17.67 -0.56 18.00
N LEU A 384 17.31 0.57 18.63
CA LEU A 384 16.14 0.71 19.48
C LEU A 384 15.22 1.79 18.90
N LEU A 385 13.96 1.43 18.67
CA LEU A 385 12.93 2.32 18.19
C LEU A 385 11.95 2.64 19.31
N LEU A 386 11.78 3.93 19.59
CA LEU A 386 10.80 4.48 20.53
C LEU A 386 9.83 5.38 19.76
N ASP A 387 8.60 4.90 19.60
CA ASP A 387 7.52 5.61 18.91
C ASP A 387 6.58 6.28 19.91
N VAL A 388 5.63 7.09 19.44
CA VAL A 388 4.70 7.84 20.28
C VAL A 388 3.24 7.66 19.84
N THR A 389 2.30 7.85 20.77
CA THR A 389 0.88 7.96 20.42
C THR A 389 0.58 9.35 19.82
N PRO A 390 -0.11 9.45 18.67
CA PRO A 390 -0.31 10.74 18.00
C PRO A 390 -1.34 11.66 18.67
N LEU A 391 -2.27 11.08 19.41
CA LEU A 391 -3.39 11.78 20.05
C LEU A 391 -3.55 11.34 21.49
N SER A 392 -4.07 12.26 22.34
CA SER A 392 -4.41 11.96 23.72
C SER A 392 -5.55 10.95 23.79
N LEU A 393 -5.47 10.08 24.80
CA LEU A 393 -6.42 9.03 25.09
C LEU A 393 -7.01 9.25 26.50
N GLY A 394 -8.31 9.07 26.63
CA GLY A 394 -9.00 9.32 27.89
C GLY A 394 -10.42 8.78 27.92
N ILE A 395 -11.14 9.13 28.97
CA ILE A 395 -12.53 8.72 29.17
C ILE A 395 -13.46 9.93 29.34
N GLU A 396 -14.76 9.70 29.10
CA GLU A 396 -15.80 10.63 29.51
C GLU A 396 -15.96 10.61 31.02
N THR A 397 -15.92 11.78 31.64
CA THR A 397 -16.25 11.98 33.05
C THR A 397 -17.47 12.89 33.21
N MET A 398 -17.88 13.12 34.46
CA MET A 398 -19.09 13.89 34.78
C MET A 398 -19.12 15.24 34.03
N GLY A 399 -20.26 15.53 33.38
CA GLY A 399 -20.43 16.75 32.58
C GLY A 399 -19.92 16.64 31.14
N SER A 400 -19.73 15.41 30.64
CA SER A 400 -19.17 15.10 29.31
C SER A 400 -17.78 15.71 29.08
N VAL A 401 -16.99 15.80 30.14
CA VAL A 401 -15.59 16.25 30.09
C VAL A 401 -14.70 15.10 29.61
N PHE A 402 -13.76 15.42 28.74
CA PHE A 402 -12.73 14.49 28.31
C PHE A 402 -11.56 14.52 29.30
N THR A 403 -11.45 13.48 30.12
CA THR A 403 -10.34 13.32 31.07
C THR A 403 -9.26 12.46 30.43
N LYS A 404 -8.11 13.07 30.13
CA LYS A 404 -6.97 12.41 29.51
C LYS A 404 -6.23 11.54 30.53
N LEU A 405 -5.94 10.29 30.17
CA LEU A 405 -5.06 9.39 30.92
C LEU A 405 -3.67 9.32 30.28
N ILE A 406 -3.62 9.30 28.94
CA ILE A 406 -2.37 9.31 28.19
C ILE A 406 -2.41 10.55 27.28
N GLU A 407 -1.42 11.42 27.42
CA GLU A 407 -1.28 12.61 26.58
C GLU A 407 -0.72 12.25 25.20
N ALA A 408 -1.02 13.07 24.18
CA ALA A 408 -0.39 13.00 22.88
C ALA A 408 1.14 13.03 22.99
N ASN A 409 1.83 12.40 22.07
CA ASN A 409 3.29 12.27 22.02
C ASN A 409 3.91 11.56 23.25
N THR A 410 3.11 10.73 23.95
CA THR A 410 3.65 9.81 24.97
C THR A 410 4.30 8.64 24.28
N THR A 411 5.55 8.32 24.68
CA THR A 411 6.32 7.17 24.16
C THR A 411 5.59 5.84 24.41
N ILE A 412 5.54 4.97 23.40
CA ILE A 412 4.92 3.64 23.45
C ILE A 412 6.00 2.52 23.31
N PRO A 413 5.79 1.34 23.95
CA PRO A 413 4.61 0.95 24.73
C PRO A 413 4.49 1.68 26.06
N THR A 414 3.25 1.90 26.53
CA THR A 414 3.00 2.59 27.80
C THR A 414 1.73 2.08 28.49
N LYS A 415 1.73 2.18 29.81
CA LYS A 415 0.59 1.79 30.64
C LYS A 415 0.31 2.86 31.71
N LYS A 416 -0.94 3.32 31.76
CA LYS A 416 -1.40 4.33 32.75
C LYS A 416 -2.69 3.88 33.40
N SER A 417 -2.80 4.11 34.72
CA SER A 417 -3.99 3.78 35.49
C SER A 417 -4.41 4.96 36.36
N GLU A 418 -5.71 5.25 36.38
CA GLU A 418 -6.30 6.26 37.26
C GLU A 418 -7.54 5.71 37.95
N VAL A 419 -7.84 6.22 39.15
CA VAL A 419 -8.98 5.80 39.96
C VAL A 419 -10.11 6.82 39.85
N PHE A 420 -11.24 6.34 39.39
CA PHE A 420 -12.49 7.08 39.29
C PHE A 420 -13.52 6.56 40.30
N SER A 421 -14.68 7.20 40.38
CA SER A 421 -15.75 6.78 41.25
C SER A 421 -17.12 6.92 40.60
N THR A 422 -18.17 6.44 41.29
CA THR A 422 -19.57 6.57 40.85
C THR A 422 -20.06 7.99 40.94
N ALA A 423 -20.90 8.41 39.99
CA ALA A 423 -21.52 9.75 39.92
C ALA A 423 -22.84 9.84 40.71
N SER A 424 -23.47 8.69 41.06
CA SER A 424 -24.75 8.62 41.77
C SER A 424 -24.68 7.63 42.92
N ASP A 425 -25.56 7.86 43.93
CA ASP A 425 -25.71 6.93 45.06
C ASP A 425 -26.27 5.58 44.57
N ASN A 426 -25.73 4.49 45.13
CA ASN A 426 -26.16 3.13 44.86
C ASN A 426 -26.11 2.76 43.35
N GLN A 427 -25.20 3.34 42.61
CA GLN A 427 -25.01 3.07 41.17
C GLN A 427 -24.48 1.64 40.98
N PRO A 428 -25.23 0.71 40.31
CA PRO A 428 -24.85 -0.70 40.23
C PRO A 428 -23.86 -1.01 39.10
N ALA A 429 -23.64 -0.05 38.18
CA ALA A 429 -22.72 -0.18 37.06
C ALA A 429 -22.17 1.19 36.64
N VAL A 430 -21.00 1.22 36.07
CA VAL A 430 -20.41 2.41 35.42
C VAL A 430 -20.18 2.09 33.95
N SER A 431 -20.61 3.01 33.07
CA SER A 431 -20.32 2.94 31.64
C SER A 431 -19.05 3.74 31.36
N ILE A 432 -18.02 3.09 30.87
CA ILE A 432 -16.75 3.69 30.49
C ILE A 432 -16.80 3.95 28.98
N ARG A 433 -16.83 5.23 28.59
CA ARG A 433 -16.70 5.66 27.21
C ARG A 433 -15.26 6.12 26.99
N VAL A 434 -14.59 5.49 26.05
CA VAL A 434 -13.18 5.74 25.74
C VAL A 434 -13.12 6.64 24.51
N GLY A 435 -12.33 7.70 24.60
CA GLY A 435 -12.18 8.70 23.53
C GLY A 435 -10.72 8.96 23.16
N GLN A 436 -10.54 9.48 21.97
CA GLN A 436 -9.25 9.91 21.43
C GLN A 436 -9.37 11.30 20.82
N GLY A 437 -8.45 12.23 21.18
CA GLY A 437 -8.41 13.58 20.64
C GLY A 437 -7.91 14.61 21.65
N GLU A 438 -7.99 15.90 21.26
CA GLU A 438 -7.42 17.01 22.02
C GLU A 438 -8.46 18.00 22.58
N ARG A 439 -9.75 17.78 22.31
CA ARG A 439 -10.81 18.69 22.72
C ARG A 439 -11.18 18.46 24.19
N PRO A 440 -11.50 19.55 24.98
CA PRO A 440 -11.86 19.40 26.38
C PRO A 440 -13.17 18.65 26.63
N MET A 441 -14.12 18.72 25.69
CA MET A 441 -15.39 18.01 25.80
C MET A 441 -15.34 16.67 25.07
N PHE A 442 -15.86 15.62 25.71
CA PHE A 442 -15.79 14.26 25.17
C PHE A 442 -16.44 14.12 23.78
N ASN A 443 -17.62 14.72 23.60
CA ASN A 443 -18.39 14.62 22.35
C ASN A 443 -17.74 15.33 21.15
N ASP A 444 -16.72 16.17 21.39
CA ASP A 444 -15.93 16.84 20.35
C ASP A 444 -14.68 16.02 19.95
N ASN A 445 -14.48 14.87 20.58
CA ASN A 445 -13.41 13.91 20.30
C ASN A 445 -13.99 12.64 19.65
N LYS A 446 -13.13 11.78 19.13
CA LYS A 446 -13.55 10.50 18.57
C LYS A 446 -13.78 9.48 19.69
N GLU A 447 -15.02 8.98 19.83
CA GLU A 447 -15.30 7.82 20.67
C GLU A 447 -14.74 6.56 19.98
N ILE A 448 -13.85 5.84 20.67
CA ILE A 448 -13.16 4.65 20.14
C ILE A 448 -13.63 3.37 20.81
N GLY A 449 -14.38 3.46 21.89
CA GLY A 449 -14.96 2.28 22.54
C GLY A 449 -15.84 2.61 23.72
N ARG A 450 -16.70 1.65 24.06
CA ARG A 450 -17.58 1.73 25.23
C ARG A 450 -17.78 0.35 25.84
N PHE A 451 -17.77 0.30 27.18
CA PHE A 451 -18.09 -0.92 27.93
C PHE A 451 -18.60 -0.59 29.31
N ASP A 452 -19.31 -1.54 29.93
CA ASP A 452 -19.93 -1.38 31.23
C ASP A 452 -19.24 -2.29 32.26
N LEU A 453 -18.85 -1.72 33.40
CA LEU A 453 -18.46 -2.48 34.58
C LEU A 453 -19.69 -2.58 35.49
N ALA A 454 -20.27 -3.76 35.56
CA ALA A 454 -21.49 -4.06 36.33
C ALA A 454 -21.18 -4.65 37.72
N ASP A 455 -22.25 -4.83 38.52
CA ASP A 455 -22.21 -5.45 39.85
C ASP A 455 -21.34 -4.71 40.87
N ILE A 456 -21.36 -3.40 40.82
CA ILE A 456 -20.77 -2.52 41.84
C ILE A 456 -21.67 -2.58 43.08
N PRO A 457 -21.15 -2.86 44.28
CA PRO A 457 -21.94 -2.88 45.49
C PRO A 457 -22.59 -1.53 45.77
N PRO A 458 -23.85 -1.50 46.29
CA PRO A 458 -24.51 -0.26 46.69
C PRO A 458 -23.66 0.52 47.68
N ALA A 459 -23.32 1.75 47.33
CA ALA A 459 -22.56 2.67 48.17
C ALA A 459 -22.90 4.12 47.81
N PRO A 460 -22.67 5.10 48.68
CA PRO A 460 -22.77 6.51 48.33
C PRO A 460 -21.85 6.87 47.18
N ARG A 461 -22.27 7.85 46.36
CA ARG A 461 -21.43 8.38 45.27
C ARG A 461 -20.04 8.78 45.79
N GLY A 462 -19.01 8.55 45.00
CA GLY A 462 -17.62 8.87 45.36
C GLY A 462 -16.93 7.83 46.26
N VAL A 463 -17.63 6.80 46.76
CA VAL A 463 -17.07 5.78 47.64
C VAL A 463 -16.47 4.60 46.83
N PRO A 464 -17.15 4.03 45.81
CA PRO A 464 -16.54 2.99 44.97
C PRO A 464 -15.28 3.48 44.28
N GLN A 465 -14.26 2.63 44.21
CA GLN A 465 -12.99 2.94 43.56
C GLN A 465 -12.85 2.09 42.29
N ILE A 466 -13.04 2.73 41.14
CA ILE A 466 -12.96 2.10 39.83
C ILE A 466 -11.63 2.50 39.20
N GLU A 467 -10.68 1.57 39.16
CA GLU A 467 -9.39 1.75 38.51
C GLU A 467 -9.54 1.49 37.00
N VAL A 468 -9.34 2.53 36.19
CA VAL A 468 -9.33 2.43 34.74
C VAL A 468 -7.88 2.43 34.27
N THR A 469 -7.51 1.40 33.51
CA THR A 469 -6.16 1.20 32.99
C THR A 469 -6.16 1.26 31.48
N PHE A 470 -5.29 2.07 30.92
CA PHE A 470 -4.95 2.15 29.50
C PHE A 470 -3.60 1.50 29.28
N ASP A 471 -3.53 0.53 28.37
CA ASP A 471 -2.33 -0.24 28.04
C ASP A 471 -2.13 -0.23 26.52
N ILE A 472 -1.13 0.55 26.05
CA ILE A 472 -0.79 0.67 24.62
C ILE A 472 0.41 -0.21 24.34
N ASP A 473 0.26 -1.13 23.40
CA ASP A 473 1.34 -2.01 22.97
C ASP A 473 2.33 -1.27 22.01
N ALA A 474 3.37 -2.00 21.63
CA ALA A 474 4.38 -1.46 20.73
C ALA A 474 3.86 -1.19 19.29
N ASN A 475 2.68 -1.68 18.91
CA ASN A 475 2.01 -1.40 17.64
C ASN A 475 1.11 -0.16 17.71
N GLY A 476 1.00 0.46 18.88
CA GLY A 476 0.08 1.56 19.14
C GLY A 476 -1.37 1.12 19.35
N ILE A 477 -1.62 -0.17 19.61
CA ILE A 477 -2.96 -0.73 19.83
C ILE A 477 -3.30 -0.63 21.31
N LEU A 478 -4.47 -0.06 21.60
CA LEU A 478 -4.94 0.23 22.94
C LEU A 478 -5.82 -0.90 23.51
N ASN A 479 -5.51 -1.31 24.72
CA ASN A 479 -6.38 -2.12 25.57
C ASN A 479 -6.83 -1.28 26.77
N VAL A 480 -8.12 -1.30 27.09
CA VAL A 480 -8.65 -0.59 28.27
C VAL A 480 -9.32 -1.59 29.19
N SER A 481 -8.98 -1.52 30.49
CA SER A 481 -9.66 -2.29 31.52
C SER A 481 -10.20 -1.37 32.63
N ALA A 482 -11.30 -1.80 33.24
CA ALA A 482 -11.85 -1.17 34.43
C ALA A 482 -12.03 -2.21 35.54
N LYS A 483 -11.56 -1.89 36.73
CA LYS A 483 -11.58 -2.78 37.89
C LYS A 483 -12.16 -2.09 39.13
N ASP A 484 -13.20 -2.68 39.71
CA ASP A 484 -13.64 -2.27 41.03
C ASP A 484 -12.67 -2.81 42.10
N LYS A 485 -11.96 -1.91 42.77
CA LYS A 485 -10.97 -2.26 43.80
C LYS A 485 -11.60 -2.89 45.04
N GLY A 486 -12.89 -2.63 45.31
CA GLY A 486 -13.61 -3.18 46.45
C GLY A 486 -13.97 -4.66 46.27
N THR A 487 -14.45 -5.05 45.11
CA THR A 487 -14.87 -6.43 44.80
C THR A 487 -13.81 -7.23 44.04
N GLY A 488 -12.84 -6.56 43.42
CA GLY A 488 -11.88 -7.18 42.53
C GLY A 488 -12.44 -7.56 41.15
N LYS A 489 -13.71 -7.23 40.86
CA LYS A 489 -14.29 -7.46 39.53
C LYS A 489 -13.63 -6.55 38.50
N GLU A 490 -13.31 -7.14 37.36
CA GLU A 490 -12.63 -6.46 36.25
C GLU A 490 -13.34 -6.76 34.93
N GLN A 491 -13.46 -5.75 34.11
CA GLN A 491 -13.91 -5.85 32.73
C GLN A 491 -12.85 -5.23 31.84
N THR A 492 -12.46 -5.94 30.81
CA THR A 492 -11.49 -5.47 29.82
C THR A 492 -12.15 -5.37 28.46
N ILE A 493 -11.92 -4.28 27.77
CA ILE A 493 -12.20 -4.17 26.35
C ILE A 493 -10.87 -4.03 25.62
N LYS A 494 -10.61 -4.90 24.69
CA LYS A 494 -9.71 -4.58 23.59
C LYS A 494 -10.48 -3.59 22.73
N ILE A 495 -9.94 -2.42 22.50
CA ILE A 495 -10.56 -1.47 21.59
C ILE A 495 -10.53 -2.18 20.24
N GLN A 496 -11.63 -2.87 19.96
CA GLN A 496 -11.88 -3.37 18.62
C GLN A 496 -12.20 -2.14 17.80
N ALA A 497 -11.40 -1.93 16.77
CA ALA A 497 -11.75 -0.97 15.75
C ALA A 497 -13.24 -1.14 15.43
N SER A 498 -13.92 -0.04 15.20
CA SER A 498 -15.29 -0.03 14.67
C SER A 498 -15.41 -0.76 13.32
N SER A 499 -14.38 -1.52 12.94
CA SER A 499 -14.33 -2.42 11.79
C SER A 499 -15.45 -3.46 11.82
N GLY A 500 -15.99 -3.76 13.03
CA GLY A 500 -17.10 -4.69 13.21
C GLY A 500 -16.78 -6.14 12.83
N LEU A 501 -15.51 -6.46 12.55
CA LEU A 501 -15.11 -7.83 12.22
C LEU A 501 -14.87 -8.63 13.49
N SER A 502 -15.58 -9.76 13.63
CA SER A 502 -15.30 -10.77 14.65
C SER A 502 -14.12 -11.65 14.25
N ASP A 503 -13.50 -12.32 15.21
CA ASP A 503 -12.43 -13.30 14.92
C ASP A 503 -12.92 -14.39 13.95
N GLU A 504 -14.21 -14.78 14.04
CA GLU A 504 -14.84 -15.75 13.13
C GLU A 504 -14.95 -15.20 11.70
N GLU A 505 -15.28 -13.92 11.54
CA GLU A 505 -15.31 -13.26 10.23
C GLU A 505 -13.93 -13.12 9.63
N ILE A 506 -12.92 -12.77 10.42
CA ILE A 506 -11.52 -12.73 9.99
C ILE A 506 -11.05 -14.11 9.51
N GLU A 507 -11.37 -15.19 10.26
CA GLU A 507 -11.02 -16.56 9.86
C GLU A 507 -11.75 -17.00 8.58
N ARG A 508 -13.02 -16.62 8.42
CA ARG A 508 -13.76 -16.85 7.17
C ARG A 508 -13.10 -16.12 6.00
N MET A 509 -12.75 -14.84 6.17
CA MET A 509 -12.09 -14.04 5.13
C MET A 509 -10.72 -14.59 4.77
N LYS A 510 -9.93 -15.08 5.74
CA LYS A 510 -8.66 -15.78 5.49
C LYS A 510 -8.87 -17.00 4.60
N LYS A 511 -9.87 -17.83 4.92
CA LYS A 511 -10.18 -19.04 4.15
C LYS A 511 -10.59 -18.69 2.72
N GLU A 512 -11.51 -17.75 2.54
CA GLU A 512 -11.92 -17.25 1.23
C GLU A 512 -10.76 -16.66 0.43
N ALA A 513 -9.85 -15.96 1.10
CA ALA A 513 -8.66 -15.40 0.49
C ALA A 513 -7.69 -16.49 -0.02
N GLN A 514 -7.53 -17.59 0.75
CA GLN A 514 -6.72 -18.75 0.33
C GLN A 514 -7.36 -19.51 -0.84
N GLU A 515 -8.68 -19.73 -0.80
CA GLU A 515 -9.41 -20.39 -1.89
C GLU A 515 -9.31 -19.59 -3.20
N ASN A 516 -9.45 -18.27 -3.15
CA ASN A 516 -9.28 -17.40 -4.30
C ASN A 516 -7.82 -17.42 -4.83
N SER A 517 -6.84 -17.42 -3.95
CA SER A 517 -5.42 -17.52 -4.35
C SER A 517 -5.11 -18.83 -5.06
N ALA A 518 -5.69 -19.95 -4.61
CA ALA A 518 -5.53 -21.25 -5.28
C ALA A 518 -6.19 -21.27 -6.67
N ALA A 519 -7.38 -20.67 -6.80
CA ALA A 519 -8.07 -20.53 -8.09
C ALA A 519 -7.30 -19.62 -9.06
N ASP A 520 -6.78 -18.50 -8.57
CA ASP A 520 -5.98 -17.56 -9.35
C ASP A 520 -4.67 -18.18 -9.84
N ASN A 521 -3.99 -18.98 -8.98
CA ASN A 521 -2.77 -19.70 -9.37
C ASN A 521 -3.06 -20.76 -10.45
N LYS A 522 -4.15 -21.53 -10.29
CA LYS A 522 -4.55 -22.52 -11.30
C LYS A 522 -4.85 -21.86 -12.65
N ARG A 523 -5.54 -20.74 -12.63
CA ARG A 523 -5.88 -19.98 -13.84
C ARG A 523 -4.65 -19.37 -14.51
N LYS A 524 -3.66 -18.90 -13.71
CA LYS A 524 -2.38 -18.43 -14.22
C LYS A 524 -1.63 -19.56 -14.92
N GLU A 525 -1.56 -20.75 -14.31
CA GLU A 525 -0.96 -21.93 -14.93
C GLU A 525 -1.64 -22.30 -16.26
N GLU A 526 -2.98 -22.23 -16.30
CA GLU A 526 -3.73 -22.44 -17.54
C GLU A 526 -3.35 -21.42 -18.62
N VAL A 527 -3.29 -20.13 -18.29
CA VAL A 527 -2.89 -19.06 -19.23
C VAL A 527 -1.46 -19.28 -19.72
N GLU A 528 -0.52 -19.65 -18.86
CA GLU A 528 0.86 -19.94 -19.22
C GLU A 528 0.96 -21.15 -20.19
N ILE A 529 0.16 -22.19 -19.95
CA ILE A 529 0.05 -23.36 -20.84
C ILE A 529 -0.44 -22.94 -22.23
N PHE A 530 -1.50 -22.12 -22.28
CA PHE A 530 -2.03 -21.62 -23.56
C PHE A 530 -1.04 -20.71 -24.29
N ASN A 531 -0.37 -19.80 -23.60
CA ASN A 531 0.63 -18.90 -24.18
C ASN A 531 1.82 -19.69 -24.74
N LYS A 532 2.30 -20.73 -24.02
CA LYS A 532 3.35 -21.61 -24.49
C LYS A 532 2.92 -22.38 -25.74
N ALA A 533 1.70 -22.90 -25.74
CA ALA A 533 1.13 -23.63 -26.87
C ALA A 533 0.99 -22.76 -28.13
N ASP A 534 0.49 -21.53 -28.00
CA ASP A 534 0.36 -20.56 -29.09
C ASP A 534 1.73 -20.24 -29.71
N GLY A 535 2.72 -19.94 -28.85
CA GLY A 535 4.10 -19.71 -29.28
C GLY A 535 4.69 -20.92 -30.04
N LEU A 536 4.46 -22.13 -29.54
CA LEU A 536 4.96 -23.36 -30.15
C LEU A 536 4.27 -23.69 -31.47
N ILE A 537 2.94 -23.47 -31.57
CA ILE A 537 2.18 -23.59 -32.83
C ILE A 537 2.79 -22.68 -33.89
N PHE A 538 2.94 -21.39 -33.57
CA PHE A 538 3.50 -20.40 -34.50
C PHE A 538 4.93 -20.71 -34.91
N GLN A 539 5.78 -21.09 -33.95
CA GLN A 539 7.16 -21.44 -34.20
C GLN A 539 7.27 -22.71 -35.09
N THR A 540 6.43 -23.72 -34.84
CA THR A 540 6.38 -24.95 -35.63
C THR A 540 5.96 -24.66 -37.07
N GLU A 541 4.93 -23.83 -37.30
CA GLU A 541 4.52 -23.46 -38.67
C GLU A 541 5.66 -22.76 -39.45
N LYS A 542 6.43 -21.92 -38.75
CA LYS A 542 7.59 -21.23 -39.33
C LYS A 542 8.73 -22.22 -39.63
N GLN A 543 9.09 -23.07 -38.68
CA GLN A 543 10.19 -24.03 -38.81
C GLN A 543 9.90 -25.11 -39.87
N LEU A 544 8.67 -25.59 -39.98
CA LEU A 544 8.29 -26.53 -41.05
C LEU A 544 8.41 -25.90 -42.44
N LYS A 545 8.13 -24.61 -42.61
CA LYS A 545 8.35 -23.89 -43.88
C LYS A 545 9.84 -23.73 -44.22
N GLU A 546 10.68 -23.52 -43.20
CA GLU A 546 12.09 -23.19 -43.37
C GLU A 546 12.98 -24.44 -43.48
N PHE A 547 12.66 -25.47 -42.71
CA PHE A 547 13.47 -26.68 -42.56
C PHE A 547 12.76 -27.98 -42.93
N GLY A 548 11.44 -27.93 -43.22
CA GLY A 548 10.65 -29.14 -43.46
C GLY A 548 11.14 -30.04 -44.59
N ASP A 549 11.86 -29.48 -45.59
CA ASP A 549 12.46 -30.24 -46.70
C ASP A 549 13.81 -30.89 -46.34
N LYS A 550 14.36 -30.53 -45.17
CA LYS A 550 15.62 -31.12 -44.63
C LYS A 550 15.37 -32.23 -43.62
N LEU A 551 14.11 -32.46 -43.24
CA LEU A 551 13.69 -33.51 -42.32
C LEU A 551 13.35 -34.79 -43.08
N SER A 552 13.60 -35.94 -42.45
CA SER A 552 13.09 -37.22 -42.99
C SER A 552 11.54 -37.19 -43.00
N ALA A 553 10.96 -37.93 -43.96
CA ALA A 553 9.51 -37.98 -44.15
C ALA A 553 8.76 -38.39 -42.86
N ASP A 554 9.33 -39.33 -42.10
CA ASP A 554 8.74 -39.84 -40.85
C ASP A 554 8.75 -38.77 -39.72
N LYS A 555 9.84 -38.02 -39.59
CA LYS A 555 9.96 -36.96 -38.58
C LYS A 555 9.08 -35.77 -38.92
N LYS A 556 9.03 -35.36 -40.18
CA LYS A 556 8.13 -34.32 -40.67
C LYS A 556 6.67 -34.68 -40.41
N ALA A 557 6.24 -35.90 -40.74
CA ALA A 557 4.88 -36.37 -40.49
C ALA A 557 4.54 -36.41 -38.99
N ALA A 558 5.49 -36.81 -38.13
CA ALA A 558 5.29 -36.81 -36.67
C ALA A 558 5.09 -35.39 -36.13
N ILE A 559 5.88 -34.40 -36.57
CA ILE A 559 5.72 -32.98 -36.16
C ILE A 559 4.40 -32.43 -36.71
N GLU A 560 4.05 -32.67 -37.97
CA GLU A 560 2.80 -32.17 -38.56
C GLU A 560 1.57 -32.76 -37.83
N THR A 561 1.62 -34.04 -37.44
CA THR A 561 0.55 -34.68 -36.66
C THR A 561 0.42 -34.06 -35.27
N ALA A 562 1.53 -33.96 -34.52
CA ALA A 562 1.54 -33.37 -33.20
C ALA A 562 1.11 -31.88 -33.21
N HIS A 563 1.53 -31.15 -34.25
CA HIS A 563 1.09 -29.76 -34.45
C HIS A 563 -0.42 -29.64 -34.68
N ALA A 564 -0.99 -30.48 -35.54
CA ALA A 564 -2.42 -30.51 -35.82
C ALA A 564 -3.23 -30.89 -34.59
N GLU A 565 -2.75 -31.85 -33.79
CA GLU A 565 -3.40 -32.24 -32.52
C GLU A 565 -3.33 -31.13 -31.50
N LEU A 566 -2.19 -30.43 -31.34
CA LEU A 566 -2.06 -29.29 -30.45
C LEU A 566 -2.98 -28.15 -30.86
N LYS A 567 -3.06 -27.83 -32.15
CA LYS A 567 -3.95 -26.80 -32.68
C LYS A 567 -5.43 -27.11 -32.38
N THR A 568 -5.82 -28.36 -32.55
CA THR A 568 -7.19 -28.83 -32.25
C THR A 568 -7.50 -28.70 -30.74
N ALA A 569 -6.57 -29.10 -29.87
CA ALA A 569 -6.72 -28.97 -28.42
C ALA A 569 -6.77 -27.50 -27.98
N PHE A 570 -5.95 -26.65 -28.61
CA PHE A 570 -5.92 -25.20 -28.37
C PHE A 570 -7.24 -24.52 -28.75
N GLU A 571 -7.81 -24.84 -29.91
CA GLU A 571 -9.12 -24.35 -30.36
C GLU A 571 -10.27 -24.83 -29.47
N ALA A 572 -10.17 -26.07 -28.93
CA ALA A 572 -11.13 -26.63 -27.99
C ALA A 572 -11.04 -26.06 -26.58
N LYS A 573 -10.01 -25.25 -26.28
CA LYS A 573 -9.73 -24.64 -24.97
C LYS A 573 -9.67 -25.64 -23.81
N ASN A 574 -9.14 -26.82 -24.03
CA ASN A 574 -8.95 -27.86 -23.01
C ASN A 574 -7.50 -27.80 -22.48
N GLY A 575 -7.30 -27.22 -21.29
CA GLY A 575 -5.97 -26.97 -20.70
C GLY A 575 -5.13 -28.22 -20.50
N ASP A 576 -5.73 -29.33 -20.04
CA ASP A 576 -5.03 -30.60 -19.81
C ASP A 576 -4.56 -31.21 -21.15
N ASP A 577 -5.42 -31.19 -22.18
CA ASP A 577 -5.07 -31.65 -23.51
C ASP A 577 -4.00 -30.76 -24.18
N VAL A 578 -4.13 -29.43 -24.02
CA VAL A 578 -3.13 -28.47 -24.54
C VAL A 578 -1.76 -28.76 -23.94
N LYS A 579 -1.69 -28.99 -22.63
CA LYS A 579 -0.44 -29.32 -21.93
C LYS A 579 0.17 -30.61 -22.49
N ALA A 580 -0.61 -31.68 -22.56
CA ALA A 580 -0.14 -32.97 -23.07
C ALA A 580 0.31 -32.90 -24.53
N LYS A 581 -0.42 -32.17 -25.40
CA LYS A 581 -0.07 -32.01 -26.82
C LYS A 581 1.11 -31.04 -27.03
N THR A 582 1.31 -30.08 -26.16
CA THR A 582 2.52 -29.24 -26.16
C THR A 582 3.75 -30.07 -25.87
N GLU A 583 3.71 -30.92 -24.85
CA GLU A 583 4.82 -31.85 -24.55
C GLU A 583 5.09 -32.83 -25.68
N ALA A 584 4.04 -33.34 -26.36
CA ALA A 584 4.19 -34.22 -27.49
C ALA A 584 4.85 -33.54 -28.71
N LEU A 585 4.51 -32.30 -29.00
CA LEU A 585 5.11 -31.52 -30.07
C LEU A 585 6.56 -31.13 -29.74
N ASP A 586 6.87 -30.76 -28.52
CA ASP A 586 8.23 -30.52 -28.04
C ASP A 586 9.10 -31.80 -28.23
N ALA A 587 8.58 -32.98 -27.85
CA ALA A 587 9.26 -34.26 -28.01
C ALA A 587 9.50 -34.62 -29.50
N ALA A 588 8.53 -34.34 -30.38
CA ALA A 588 8.67 -34.54 -31.81
C ALA A 588 9.77 -33.65 -32.41
N TRP A 589 9.86 -32.40 -31.99
CA TRP A 589 10.94 -31.50 -32.40
C TRP A 589 12.30 -31.90 -31.83
N MET A 590 12.38 -32.34 -30.56
CA MET A 590 13.62 -32.86 -29.99
C MET A 590 14.17 -34.05 -30.84
N ALA A 591 13.31 -35.02 -31.17
CA ALA A 591 13.67 -36.15 -31.97
C ALA A 591 14.07 -35.79 -33.43
N ALA A 592 13.55 -34.71 -33.98
CA ALA A 592 13.91 -34.18 -35.28
C ALA A 592 15.21 -33.36 -35.25
N SER A 593 15.47 -32.65 -34.17
CA SER A 593 16.69 -31.87 -33.99
C SER A 593 17.95 -32.73 -33.95
N GLU A 594 17.89 -33.92 -33.35
CA GLU A 594 18.99 -34.88 -33.36
C GLU A 594 19.39 -35.28 -34.80
N GLU A 595 18.42 -35.46 -35.69
CA GLU A 595 18.64 -35.77 -37.10
C GLU A 595 19.22 -34.58 -37.87
N LEU A 596 18.75 -33.37 -37.63
CA LEU A 596 19.28 -32.14 -38.23
C LEU A 596 20.74 -31.89 -37.81
N TYR A 597 21.08 -32.15 -36.56
CA TYR A 597 22.46 -32.05 -36.07
C TYR A 597 23.36 -33.13 -36.68
N ALA A 598 22.88 -34.37 -36.82
CA ALA A 598 23.62 -35.46 -37.45
C ALA A 598 23.83 -35.23 -38.96
N ALA A 599 22.85 -34.65 -39.66
CA ALA A 599 22.96 -34.29 -41.07
C ALA A 599 23.88 -33.08 -41.32
N GLY A 600 24.05 -32.18 -40.34
CA GLY A 600 24.95 -31.03 -40.39
C GLY A 600 26.42 -31.34 -40.15
N GLN A 601 26.78 -32.56 -39.77
CA GLN A 601 28.17 -33.02 -39.54
C GLN A 601 28.83 -33.70 -40.75
N GLN A 602 28.43 -33.45 -41.98
CA GLN A 602 29.27 -33.79 -43.13
C GLN A 602 30.42 -32.79 -43.30
N PRO A 603 31.69 -33.21 -43.44
CA PRO A 603 32.84 -32.32 -43.43
C PRO A 603 32.95 -31.54 -44.74
N GLY A 604 32.67 -30.27 -44.69
CA GLY A 604 32.80 -29.36 -45.82
C GLY A 604 32.42 -27.93 -45.51
N ALA A 605 33.42 -27.15 -45.08
CA ALA A 605 33.59 -25.70 -45.23
C ALA A 605 32.58 -24.72 -44.61
N ASP A 606 33.17 -23.90 -43.76
CA ASP A 606 32.89 -22.48 -43.48
C ASP A 606 31.57 -22.04 -42.89
N ALA A 607 31.66 -21.60 -41.71
CA ALA A 607 31.30 -20.31 -41.12
C ALA A 607 30.58 -20.35 -39.78
N ALA A 608 31.25 -19.79 -38.84
CA ALA A 608 30.85 -18.88 -37.76
C ALA A 608 29.42 -18.89 -37.21
N GLY A 609 29.28 -19.22 -35.95
CA GLY A 609 28.55 -18.42 -34.98
C GLY A 609 27.10 -18.74 -34.70
N ALA A 610 26.84 -19.65 -33.77
CA ALA A 610 25.73 -19.48 -32.81
C ALA A 610 26.05 -20.28 -31.54
N GLN A 611 26.40 -19.59 -30.48
CA GLN A 611 26.61 -20.15 -29.15
C GLN A 611 25.29 -20.34 -28.45
N ASN A 612 25.10 -21.55 -27.95
CA ASN A 612 24.08 -21.91 -26.97
C ASN A 612 24.70 -21.73 -25.56
N PRO A 613 24.01 -21.22 -24.54
CA PRO A 613 24.55 -21.19 -23.19
C PRO A 613 23.93 -22.29 -22.34
N GLU A 614 24.66 -23.33 -22.06
CA GLU A 614 24.48 -24.12 -20.84
C GLU A 614 25.84 -24.32 -20.14
N GLY A 615 25.81 -23.83 -18.90
CA GLY A 615 26.36 -24.35 -17.64
C GLY A 615 27.76 -24.88 -17.56
N ASN A 616 28.57 -24.26 -16.82
CA ASN A 616 29.20 -24.68 -15.55
C ASN A 616 30.66 -24.22 -15.37
N ASN A 617 30.79 -23.37 -14.37
CA ASN A 617 31.83 -23.32 -13.31
C ASN A 617 33.33 -23.54 -13.62
N ALA A 618 34.11 -22.52 -13.40
CA ALA A 618 35.28 -22.38 -12.52
C ALA A 618 36.38 -21.44 -13.07
N GLY A 619 36.58 -20.33 -12.36
CA GLY A 619 37.93 -19.82 -12.04
C GLY A 619 38.70 -19.04 -13.10
N GLY A 620 38.96 -17.79 -12.88
CA GLY A 620 40.09 -17.06 -13.43
C GLY A 620 39.77 -15.58 -13.74
N ALA A 621 40.48 -14.72 -13.07
CA ALA A 621 40.41 -13.26 -13.15
C ALA A 621 40.87 -12.68 -14.51
N ASP A 622 40.48 -11.41 -14.65
CA ASP A 622 41.08 -10.34 -15.47
C ASP A 622 40.52 -10.05 -16.86
N ASP A 623 40.20 -8.81 -16.96
CA ASP A 623 40.09 -7.82 -18.04
C ASP A 623 38.69 -7.39 -18.46
N VAL A 624 38.30 -6.28 -17.79
CA VAL A 624 37.21 -5.39 -18.23
C VAL A 624 37.77 -4.40 -19.24
N GLN A 625 37.30 -4.43 -20.47
CA GLN A 625 37.48 -3.32 -21.42
C GLN A 625 36.21 -2.47 -21.47
N ASP A 626 36.39 -1.17 -21.17
CA ASP A 626 35.39 -0.12 -21.29
C ASP A 626 34.89 0.02 -22.74
N ALA A 627 33.58 0.09 -22.90
CA ALA A 627 32.96 0.52 -24.14
C ALA A 627 32.47 1.98 -24.01
N ASP A 628 33.11 2.87 -24.77
CA ASP A 628 32.72 4.27 -24.95
C ASP A 628 31.36 4.40 -25.63
N PHE A 629 30.45 5.17 -25.02
CA PHE A 629 29.24 5.67 -25.67
C PHE A 629 29.44 7.12 -26.11
N GLU A 630 29.41 7.36 -27.43
CA GLU A 630 29.33 8.69 -28.00
C GLU A 630 27.91 9.30 -27.79
N GLU A 631 27.89 10.49 -27.20
CA GLU A 631 26.70 11.37 -27.17
C GLU A 631 26.41 11.90 -28.58
N VAL A 632 25.22 11.68 -29.09
CA VAL A 632 24.69 12.42 -30.25
C VAL A 632 23.89 13.62 -29.74
N LYS A 633 24.29 14.78 -30.20
CA LYS A 633 23.72 16.12 -29.90
C LYS A 633 22.28 16.24 -30.33
#